data_30005718383a6bf187755dbf7365181b
#
_entry.id   30005718383a6bf187755dbf7365181b
#
_cell.length_a   1.000
_cell.length_b   1.000
_cell.length_c   1.000
_cell.angle_alpha   90.00
_cell.angle_beta   90.00
_cell.angle_gamma   90.00
#
_symmetry.space_group_name_H-M   'P 1'
#
loop_
_entity.id
_entity.type
_entity.pdbx_description
1 polymer ?
#
loop_
_entity_poly.entity_id
_entity_poly.type
_entity_poly.pdbx_seq_one_letter_code
_entity_poly.pdbx_strand_id
1 'polypeptide(L)'
;MGNVSCYMRIYDLSAGQYIRVNPSKIKINNTSYLYEFMITMDLDNGIYKAVIMTGYQSLESVVFRKCDIDEFADSSLIRYTHPDNIVPFKAIFDAGDDCKRVFTLAVEGGFKTDGRSLHVNNEFFRTQNQKLIELYSVPYDDMTFTLGDNRGVPFEMGRLLNNILCLGHVEINGERYVRSESSVPEQQVVLEGSPQYIYTVKLERSPYEEEDYSDSPNLWFLRDDFVDANGYVLTNEDLSWED
;
A
#
# COMPACT_ATOMS: atom_id res chain seq x y z
N MET A 1 30.49 20.87 2.73
CA MET A 1 29.13 20.57 3.16
C MET A 1 29.22 19.65 4.37
N GLY A 2 28.78 20.11 5.55
CA GLY A 2 28.86 19.33 6.77
C GLY A 2 28.03 18.04 6.68
N ASN A 3 28.55 16.96 7.21
CA ASN A 3 27.83 15.70 7.35
C ASN A 3 26.62 15.93 8.28
N VAL A 4 25.46 16.11 7.69
CA VAL A 4 24.21 16.15 8.49
C VAL A 4 23.97 14.73 8.98
N SER A 5 24.07 14.54 10.30
CA SER A 5 23.75 13.25 10.90
C SER A 5 22.23 13.03 10.77
N CYS A 6 21.85 11.99 10.04
CA CYS A 6 20.47 11.54 9.95
C CYS A 6 20.36 10.19 10.67
N TYR A 7 19.39 10.04 11.55
CA TYR A 7 19.09 8.77 12.21
C TYR A 7 17.63 8.73 12.61
N MET A 8 17.09 7.53 12.81
CA MET A 8 15.73 7.32 13.29
C MET A 8 15.74 6.80 14.73
N ARG A 9 14.79 7.25 15.53
CA ARG A 9 14.44 6.67 16.81
C ARG A 9 13.06 6.05 16.72
N ILE A 10 12.95 4.82 17.21
CA ILE A 10 11.66 4.15 17.38
C ILE A 10 11.39 4.13 18.87
N TYR A 11 10.38 4.88 19.28
CA TYR A 11 9.94 4.95 20.66
C TYR A 11 8.91 3.88 20.92
N ASP A 12 9.16 3.04 21.91
CA ASP A 12 8.14 2.20 22.54
C ASP A 12 7.35 3.08 23.50
N LEU A 13 6.10 3.34 23.18
CA LEU A 13 5.24 4.20 23.99
C LEU A 13 4.74 3.51 25.25
N SER A 14 4.83 2.18 25.32
CA SER A 14 4.44 1.40 26.50
C SER A 14 5.59 1.30 27.51
N ALA A 15 6.80 1.04 27.03
CA ALA A 15 7.98 0.87 27.89
C ALA A 15 8.75 2.19 28.15
N GLY A 16 8.45 3.26 27.40
CA GLY A 16 9.15 4.54 27.52
C GLY A 16 10.62 4.49 27.06
N GLN A 17 10.97 3.49 26.27
CA GLN A 17 12.32 3.29 25.71
C GLN A 17 12.36 3.65 24.23
N TYR A 18 13.56 3.76 23.68
CA TYR A 18 13.72 3.93 22.24
C TYR A 18 14.89 3.11 21.70
N ILE A 19 14.74 2.71 20.45
CA ILE A 19 15.79 2.07 19.64
C ILE A 19 16.28 3.09 18.62
N ARG A 20 17.59 3.16 18.43
CA ARG A 20 18.20 3.99 17.40
C ARG A 20 18.52 3.15 16.17
N VAL A 21 18.05 3.59 15.01
CA VAL A 21 18.32 2.98 13.72
C VAL A 21 19.11 3.98 12.86
N ASN A 22 20.23 3.54 12.32
CA ASN A 22 21.03 4.33 11.39
C ASN A 22 20.59 4.01 9.95
N PRO A 23 20.53 5.00 9.07
CA PRO A 23 20.11 4.77 7.69
C PRO A 23 21.23 4.20 6.83
N SER A 24 20.84 3.47 5.81
CA SER A 24 21.58 3.35 4.56
C SER A 24 21.40 4.63 3.74
N LYS A 25 22.44 5.08 3.06
CA LYS A 25 22.41 6.28 2.24
C LYS A 25 22.65 5.92 0.80
N ILE A 26 21.63 6.11 -0.04
CA ILE A 26 21.65 5.80 -1.46
C ILE A 26 21.66 7.12 -2.23
N LYS A 27 22.58 7.27 -3.19
CA LYS A 27 22.67 8.46 -4.01
C LYS A 27 21.71 8.33 -5.20
N ILE A 28 20.69 9.17 -5.28
CA ILE A 28 19.74 9.19 -6.40
C ILE A 28 20.34 10.00 -7.58
N ASN A 29 20.92 11.18 -7.27
CA ASN A 29 21.55 12.05 -8.25
C ASN A 29 22.64 12.92 -7.59
N ASN A 30 23.20 13.87 -8.33
CA ASN A 30 24.29 14.71 -7.80
C ASN A 30 23.91 15.59 -6.60
N THR A 31 22.64 15.83 -6.38
CA THR A 31 22.14 16.73 -5.32
C THR A 31 21.21 16.04 -4.32
N SER A 32 20.74 14.82 -4.62
CA SER A 32 19.71 14.15 -3.83
C SER A 32 20.16 12.77 -3.35
N TYR A 33 19.76 12.44 -2.12
CA TYR A 33 20.03 11.15 -1.50
C TYR A 33 18.73 10.59 -0.92
N LEU A 34 18.57 9.26 -1.02
CA LEU A 34 17.58 8.51 -0.27
C LEU A 34 18.22 8.01 1.02
N TYR A 35 17.54 8.18 2.13
CA TYR A 35 17.89 7.57 3.40
C TYR A 35 16.89 6.47 3.70
N GLU A 36 17.38 5.24 3.72
CA GLU A 36 16.57 4.05 3.99
C GLU A 36 16.89 3.54 5.39
N PHE A 37 15.86 3.33 6.20
CA PHE A 37 15.98 2.82 7.57
C PHE A 37 15.45 1.40 7.62
N MET A 38 16.34 0.44 7.84
CA MET A 38 15.97 -0.96 7.97
C MET A 38 16.00 -1.34 9.46
N ILE A 39 14.89 -1.88 9.95
CA ILE A 39 14.77 -2.40 11.30
C ILE A 39 15.06 -3.89 11.22
N THR A 40 16.27 -4.28 11.65
CA THR A 40 16.72 -5.70 11.65
C THR A 40 16.47 -6.39 12.98
N MET A 41 15.99 -5.64 13.97
CA MET A 41 15.66 -6.17 15.31
C MET A 41 14.20 -6.56 15.35
N ASP A 42 13.92 -7.68 15.97
CA ASP A 42 12.53 -8.02 16.28
C ASP A 42 12.03 -7.08 17.38
N LEU A 43 10.96 -6.35 17.09
CA LEU A 43 10.28 -5.52 18.05
C LEU A 43 9.25 -6.39 18.79
N ASP A 44 9.12 -6.20 20.08
CA ASP A 44 8.01 -6.82 20.84
C ASP A 44 6.65 -6.27 20.38
N ASN A 45 5.57 -7.00 20.68
CA ASN A 45 4.23 -6.48 20.45
C ASN A 45 4.00 -5.24 21.30
N GLY A 46 3.56 -4.14 20.66
CA GLY A 46 3.45 -2.88 21.36
C GLY A 46 3.02 -1.72 20.49
N ILE A 47 3.03 -0.54 21.08
CA ILE A 47 2.66 0.71 20.40
C ILE A 47 3.92 1.55 20.24
N TYR A 48 4.20 1.96 19.01
CA TYR A 48 5.43 2.59 18.62
C TYR A 48 5.22 3.91 17.89
N LYS A 49 6.23 4.77 17.95
CA LYS A 49 6.34 5.98 17.16
C LYS A 49 7.76 6.12 16.61
N ALA A 50 7.90 6.33 15.32
CA ALA A 50 9.20 6.59 14.71
C ALA A 50 9.44 8.10 14.59
N VAL A 51 10.65 8.55 14.87
CA VAL A 51 11.09 9.93 14.73
C VAL A 51 12.41 9.96 13.97
N ILE A 52 12.40 10.53 12.78
CA ILE A 52 13.63 10.76 12.02
C ILE A 52 14.23 12.08 12.46
N MET A 53 15.44 12.02 12.95
CA MET A 53 16.23 13.17 13.39
C MET A 53 17.20 13.56 12.28
N THR A 54 17.10 14.77 11.79
CA THR A 54 18.13 15.41 10.97
C THR A 54 18.78 16.53 11.77
N GLY A 55 19.94 17.02 11.34
CA GLY A 55 20.63 18.09 12.09
C GLY A 55 19.80 19.38 12.28
N TYR A 56 18.68 19.53 11.58
CA TYR A 56 17.87 20.75 11.55
C TYR A 56 16.39 20.53 11.86
N GLN A 57 15.89 19.32 11.68
CA GLN A 57 14.45 19.01 11.79
C GLN A 57 14.24 17.60 12.33
N SER A 58 13.09 17.40 12.95
CA SER A 58 12.55 16.09 13.25
C SER A 58 11.29 15.83 12.43
N LEU A 59 11.19 14.63 11.88
CA LEU A 59 9.99 14.15 11.20
C LEU A 59 9.42 13.00 12.03
N GLU A 60 8.17 13.10 12.41
CA GLU A 60 7.49 12.12 13.23
C GLU A 60 6.52 11.29 12.40
N SER A 61 6.50 9.98 12.63
CA SER A 61 5.47 9.11 12.08
C SER A 61 4.15 9.28 12.84
N VAL A 62 3.07 8.79 12.24
CA VAL A 62 1.90 8.41 13.04
C VAL A 62 2.28 7.31 14.02
N VAL A 63 1.51 7.15 15.07
CA VAL A 63 1.66 6.02 15.99
C VAL A 63 1.25 4.76 15.25
N PHE A 64 2.07 3.71 15.37
CA PHE A 64 1.78 2.41 14.77
C PHE A 64 1.87 1.31 15.82
N ARG A 65 1.19 0.21 15.57
CA ARG A 65 1.18 -0.95 16.45
C ARG A 65 1.89 -2.12 15.76
N LYS A 66 2.79 -2.78 16.48
CA LYS A 66 3.22 -4.14 16.13
C LYS A 66 2.38 -5.12 16.95
N CYS A 67 1.83 -6.12 16.30
CA CYS A 67 1.10 -7.22 16.92
C CYS A 67 1.34 -8.51 16.12
N ASP A 68 0.94 -9.63 16.69
CA ASP A 68 1.04 -10.91 16.02
C ASP A 68 0.09 -10.99 14.82
N ILE A 69 0.41 -11.86 13.86
CA ILE A 69 -0.33 -11.97 12.60
C ILE A 69 -1.81 -12.31 12.83
N ASP A 70 -2.12 -13.08 13.86
CA ASP A 70 -3.49 -13.47 14.21
C ASP A 70 -4.35 -12.29 14.66
N GLU A 71 -3.73 -11.22 15.17
CA GLU A 71 -4.43 -9.99 15.53
C GLU A 71 -4.71 -9.07 14.33
N PHE A 72 -4.19 -9.40 13.14
CA PHE A 72 -4.44 -8.71 11.88
C PHE A 72 -5.64 -9.27 11.11
N ALA A 73 -6.40 -10.21 11.65
CA ALA A 73 -7.50 -10.88 10.96
C ALA A 73 -8.52 -9.89 10.34
N ASP A 74 -8.69 -8.72 10.95
CA ASP A 74 -9.59 -7.66 10.48
C ASP A 74 -8.88 -6.54 9.71
N SER A 75 -7.61 -6.74 9.32
CA SER A 75 -6.84 -5.74 8.57
C SER A 75 -6.64 -6.16 7.11
N SER A 76 -6.46 -5.17 6.25
CA SER A 76 -6.08 -5.38 4.86
C SER A 76 -4.64 -4.98 4.62
N LEU A 77 -3.94 -5.81 3.85
CA LEU A 77 -2.57 -5.56 3.41
C LEU A 77 -2.59 -4.91 2.04
N ILE A 78 -2.12 -3.67 1.95
CA ILE A 78 -2.01 -2.94 0.69
C ILE A 78 -0.55 -2.94 0.26
N ARG A 79 -0.27 -3.52 -0.90
CA ARG A 79 1.05 -3.46 -1.56
C ARG A 79 0.97 -2.52 -2.73
N TYR A 80 2.00 -1.72 -2.94
CA TYR A 80 2.00 -0.79 -4.05
C TYR A 80 3.39 -0.49 -4.56
N THR A 81 3.47 -0.29 -5.87
CA THR A 81 4.67 0.13 -6.58
C THR A 81 4.31 0.97 -7.81
N HIS A 82 5.33 1.57 -8.44
CA HIS A 82 5.16 2.30 -9.69
C HIS A 82 6.44 2.17 -10.53
N PRO A 83 6.36 2.10 -11.85
CA PRO A 83 7.55 2.03 -12.71
C PRO A 83 8.48 3.24 -12.53
N ASP A 84 7.91 4.42 -12.27
CA ASP A 84 8.63 5.68 -12.14
C ASP A 84 8.56 6.24 -10.72
N ASN A 85 9.55 7.07 -10.37
CA ASN A 85 9.54 7.84 -9.13
C ASN A 85 8.54 8.98 -9.19
N ILE A 86 7.63 9.06 -8.23
CA ILE A 86 6.62 10.11 -8.16
C ILE A 86 7.01 11.14 -7.09
N VAL A 87 7.84 12.09 -7.51
CA VAL A 87 8.39 13.14 -6.63
C VAL A 87 7.32 13.96 -5.89
N PRO A 88 6.18 14.36 -6.52
CA PRO A 88 5.12 15.08 -5.81
C PRO A 88 4.55 14.32 -4.61
N PHE A 89 4.51 13.00 -4.67
CA PHE A 89 4.05 12.15 -3.57
C PHE A 89 5.18 11.71 -2.64
N LYS A 90 6.42 12.13 -2.93
CA LYS A 90 7.65 11.70 -2.23
C LYS A 90 7.84 10.17 -2.25
N ALA A 91 7.29 9.52 -3.25
CA ALA A 91 7.38 8.08 -3.46
C ALA A 91 8.55 7.79 -4.41
N ILE A 92 9.58 7.15 -3.87
CA ILE A 92 10.80 6.75 -4.60
C ILE A 92 10.80 5.23 -4.68
N PHE A 93 10.49 4.71 -5.86
CA PHE A 93 10.46 3.26 -6.12
C PHE A 93 11.76 2.76 -6.73
N ASP A 94 12.45 3.61 -7.47
CA ASP A 94 13.76 3.33 -8.07
C ASP A 94 14.78 4.36 -7.60
N ALA A 95 15.80 3.90 -6.91
CA ALA A 95 16.90 4.74 -6.45
C ALA A 95 18.15 4.64 -7.36
N GLY A 96 18.05 3.95 -8.49
CA GLY A 96 19.17 3.71 -9.42
C GLY A 96 20.15 2.65 -8.90
N ASP A 97 19.70 1.76 -8.05
CA ASP A 97 20.46 0.64 -7.48
C ASP A 97 19.99 -0.73 -8.04
N ASP A 98 19.32 -0.72 -9.20
CA ASP A 98 18.71 -1.86 -9.88
C ASP A 98 17.67 -2.62 -9.03
N CYS A 99 17.18 -1.96 -7.98
CA CYS A 99 16.20 -2.53 -7.06
C CYS A 99 14.91 -1.68 -7.05
N LYS A 100 13.83 -2.21 -7.62
CA LYS A 100 12.51 -1.59 -7.50
C LYS A 100 11.95 -1.87 -6.11
N ARG A 101 11.46 -0.82 -5.46
CA ARG A 101 10.86 -0.91 -4.13
C ARG A 101 9.37 -1.16 -4.23
N VAL A 102 8.92 -2.15 -3.47
CA VAL A 102 7.50 -2.38 -3.20
C VAL A 102 7.22 -1.96 -1.77
N PHE A 103 6.27 -1.08 -1.58
CA PHE A 103 5.85 -0.66 -0.26
C PHE A 103 4.64 -1.48 0.18
N THR A 104 4.61 -1.78 1.46
CA THR A 104 3.53 -2.53 2.09
C THR A 104 2.95 -1.71 3.22
N LEU A 105 1.62 -1.63 3.29
CA LEU A 105 0.88 -0.91 4.31
C LEU A 105 -0.25 -1.80 4.82
N ALA A 106 -0.19 -2.16 6.10
CA ALA A 106 -1.30 -2.81 6.78
C ALA A 106 -2.27 -1.73 7.30
N VAL A 107 -3.55 -1.88 7.01
CA VAL A 107 -4.57 -0.90 7.40
C VAL A 107 -5.76 -1.61 8.04
N GLU A 108 -6.35 -0.97 9.05
CA GLU A 108 -7.65 -1.38 9.58
C GLU A 108 -8.76 -1.08 8.55
N GLY A 109 -9.54 -2.10 8.21
CA GLY A 109 -10.58 -2.01 7.20
C GLY A 109 -10.52 -3.15 6.20
N GLY A 110 -11.34 -3.06 5.16
CA GLY A 110 -11.43 -4.11 4.16
C GLY A 110 -12.61 -3.92 3.21
N PHE A 111 -12.87 -4.93 2.40
CA PHE A 111 -14.01 -4.93 1.49
C PHE A 111 -15.30 -5.24 2.24
N LYS A 112 -16.34 -4.44 1.99
CA LYS A 112 -17.68 -4.71 2.52
C LYS A 112 -18.28 -5.92 1.81
N THR A 113 -18.84 -6.85 2.58
CA THR A 113 -19.48 -8.06 2.06
C THR A 113 -20.68 -7.73 1.15
N ASP A 114 -21.43 -6.67 1.46
CA ASP A 114 -22.57 -6.16 0.71
C ASP A 114 -22.21 -5.00 -0.25
N GLY A 115 -20.94 -4.68 -0.35
CA GLY A 115 -20.41 -3.55 -1.12
C GLY A 115 -20.08 -3.85 -2.60
N ARG A 116 -20.48 -5.03 -3.11
CA ARG A 116 -20.26 -5.41 -4.51
C ARG A 116 -21.41 -4.94 -5.38
N SER A 117 -21.11 -4.22 -6.44
CA SER A 117 -22.09 -3.73 -7.41
C SER A 117 -21.73 -4.23 -8.82
N LEU A 118 -22.75 -4.65 -9.56
CA LEU A 118 -22.59 -5.11 -10.94
C LEU A 118 -22.85 -3.96 -11.90
N HIS A 119 -21.98 -3.79 -12.86
CA HIS A 119 -22.02 -2.75 -13.87
C HIS A 119 -21.78 -3.31 -15.26
N VAL A 120 -22.13 -2.52 -16.26
CA VAL A 120 -21.85 -2.80 -17.65
C VAL A 120 -21.28 -1.54 -18.30
N ASN A 121 -20.13 -1.67 -18.88
CA ASN A 121 -19.60 -0.64 -19.79
C ASN A 121 -20.05 -0.98 -21.20
N ASN A 122 -20.91 -0.13 -21.79
CA ASN A 122 -21.47 -0.36 -23.10
C ASN A 122 -21.51 0.93 -23.93
N GLU A 123 -21.47 0.75 -25.23
CA GLU A 123 -21.63 1.83 -26.20
C GLU A 123 -22.67 1.46 -27.22
N PHE A 124 -23.56 2.42 -27.51
CA PHE A 124 -24.63 2.26 -28.48
C PHE A 124 -24.50 3.30 -29.60
N PHE A 125 -24.73 2.85 -30.83
CA PHE A 125 -24.91 3.73 -31.98
C PHE A 125 -26.39 3.82 -32.32
N ARG A 126 -26.89 5.03 -32.47
CA ARG A 126 -28.26 5.28 -32.92
C ARG A 126 -28.28 5.74 -34.34
N THR A 127 -28.90 4.95 -35.23
CA THR A 127 -29.05 5.29 -36.65
C THR A 127 -30.06 6.43 -36.86
N GLN A 128 -30.06 7.04 -38.02
CA GLN A 128 -31.05 8.07 -38.40
C GLN A 128 -32.50 7.56 -38.27
N ASN A 129 -32.73 6.28 -38.51
CA ASN A 129 -34.05 5.64 -38.36
C ASN A 129 -34.38 5.21 -36.95
N GLN A 130 -33.68 5.77 -35.94
CA GLN A 130 -33.86 5.49 -34.51
C GLN A 130 -33.58 4.03 -34.09
N LYS A 131 -32.97 3.24 -34.97
CA LYS A 131 -32.52 1.89 -34.64
C LYS A 131 -31.28 1.98 -33.72
N LEU A 132 -31.33 1.32 -32.58
CA LEU A 132 -30.24 1.20 -31.65
C LEU A 132 -29.37 -0.02 -31.99
N ILE A 133 -28.08 0.18 -32.14
CA ILE A 133 -27.10 -0.87 -32.37
C ILE A 133 -26.10 -0.82 -31.23
N GLU A 134 -25.98 -1.92 -30.49
CA GLU A 134 -24.97 -2.09 -29.46
C GLU A 134 -23.61 -2.36 -30.16
N LEU A 135 -22.60 -1.56 -29.84
CA LEU A 135 -21.26 -1.70 -30.41
C LEU A 135 -20.41 -2.63 -29.56
N TYR A 136 -20.47 -2.48 -28.26
CA TYR A 136 -19.87 -3.41 -27.30
C TYR A 136 -20.63 -3.37 -25.98
N SER A 137 -20.45 -4.41 -25.18
CA SER A 137 -21.00 -4.54 -23.83
C SER A 137 -20.05 -5.40 -23.00
N VAL A 138 -19.41 -4.81 -22.00
CA VAL A 138 -18.44 -5.49 -21.14
C VAL A 138 -18.94 -5.39 -19.69
N PRO A 139 -19.31 -6.52 -19.07
CA PRO A 139 -19.70 -6.52 -17.67
C PRO A 139 -18.46 -6.33 -16.79
N TYR A 140 -18.62 -5.56 -15.71
CA TYR A 140 -17.62 -5.44 -14.66
C TYR A 140 -18.33 -5.31 -13.30
N ASP A 141 -17.57 -5.49 -12.23
CA ASP A 141 -18.07 -5.28 -10.89
C ASP A 141 -17.11 -4.42 -10.07
N ASP A 142 -17.66 -3.52 -9.30
CA ASP A 142 -16.92 -2.77 -8.32
C ASP A 142 -17.17 -3.29 -6.91
N MET A 143 -16.21 -3.07 -6.04
CA MET A 143 -16.26 -3.43 -4.64
C MET A 143 -15.96 -2.21 -3.78
N THR A 144 -16.71 -2.04 -2.71
CA THR A 144 -16.49 -0.96 -1.77
C THR A 144 -15.43 -1.37 -0.75
N PHE A 145 -14.27 -0.70 -0.82
CA PHE A 145 -13.23 -0.81 0.18
C PHE A 145 -13.42 0.27 1.24
N THR A 146 -13.28 -0.10 2.51
CA THR A 146 -13.39 0.80 3.64
C THR A 146 -12.06 0.85 4.39
N LEU A 147 -11.52 2.06 4.59
CA LEU A 147 -10.36 2.32 5.43
C LEU A 147 -10.83 2.89 6.76
N GLY A 148 -10.38 2.30 7.84
CA GLY A 148 -10.82 2.60 9.20
C GLY A 148 -12.04 1.75 9.60
N ASP A 149 -11.97 1.23 10.80
CA ASP A 149 -13.08 0.55 11.46
C ASP A 149 -13.96 1.56 12.23
N ASN A 150 -14.68 1.09 13.24
CA ASN A 150 -15.48 1.93 14.12
C ASN A 150 -14.69 3.03 14.86
N ARG A 151 -13.36 2.93 14.91
CA ARG A 151 -12.47 3.92 15.54
C ARG A 151 -12.04 5.01 14.56
N GLY A 152 -12.08 4.71 13.27
CA GLY A 152 -11.62 5.62 12.22
C GLY A 152 -10.09 5.74 12.15
N VAL A 153 -9.63 6.49 11.16
CA VAL A 153 -8.22 6.80 10.93
C VAL A 153 -8.00 8.31 10.77
N PRO A 154 -6.78 8.83 11.03
CA PRO A 154 -6.46 10.22 10.77
C PRO A 154 -6.63 10.61 9.30
N PHE A 155 -6.87 11.89 9.04
CA PHE A 155 -7.01 12.44 7.67
C PHE A 155 -5.83 12.07 6.75
N GLU A 156 -4.62 12.06 7.29
CA GLU A 156 -3.39 11.72 6.55
C GLU A 156 -3.43 10.31 5.96
N MET A 157 -4.09 9.37 6.61
CA MET A 157 -4.24 8.00 6.12
C MET A 157 -5.16 7.94 4.90
N GLY A 158 -6.27 8.67 4.92
CA GLY A 158 -7.15 8.79 3.75
C GLY A 158 -6.45 9.45 2.57
N ARG A 159 -5.64 10.49 2.83
CA ARG A 159 -4.81 11.13 1.80
C ARG A 159 -3.75 10.16 1.25
N LEU A 160 -3.12 9.36 2.11
CA LEU A 160 -2.15 8.35 1.70
C LEU A 160 -2.81 7.29 0.81
N LEU A 161 -3.96 6.74 1.22
CA LEU A 161 -4.73 5.80 0.39
C LEU A 161 -5.08 6.41 -0.97
N ASN A 162 -5.55 7.67 -0.97
CA ASN A 162 -5.85 8.36 -2.23
C ASN A 162 -4.65 8.46 -3.16
N ASN A 163 -3.46 8.73 -2.62
CA ASN A 163 -2.22 8.78 -3.39
C ASN A 163 -1.79 7.40 -3.88
N ILE A 164 -1.88 6.38 -3.03
CA ILE A 164 -1.56 4.98 -3.39
C ILE A 164 -2.42 4.53 -4.57
N LEU A 165 -3.73 4.78 -4.51
CA LEU A 165 -4.66 4.41 -5.58
C LEU A 165 -4.46 5.17 -6.90
N CYS A 166 -3.55 6.15 -6.96
CA CYS A 166 -3.10 6.79 -8.20
C CYS A 166 -1.86 6.13 -8.82
N LEU A 167 -1.31 5.09 -8.18
CA LEU A 167 -0.12 4.40 -8.65
C LEU A 167 -0.46 3.34 -9.70
N GLY A 168 0.54 2.96 -10.49
CA GLY A 168 0.33 1.99 -11.59
C GLY A 168 0.05 0.57 -11.13
N HIS A 169 0.50 0.22 -9.92
CA HIS A 169 0.30 -1.14 -9.38
C HIS A 169 -0.08 -1.08 -7.91
N VAL A 170 -1.28 -1.53 -7.62
CA VAL A 170 -1.83 -1.58 -6.26
C VAL A 170 -2.50 -2.94 -6.05
N GLU A 171 -2.09 -3.63 -5.01
CA GLU A 171 -2.69 -4.89 -4.57
C GLU A 171 -3.30 -4.71 -3.18
N ILE A 172 -4.41 -5.35 -2.95
CA ILE A 172 -5.05 -5.45 -1.63
C ILE A 172 -5.29 -6.93 -1.35
N ASN A 173 -4.66 -7.44 -0.30
CA ASN A 173 -4.70 -8.85 0.08
C ASN A 173 -4.31 -9.81 -1.07
N GLY A 174 -3.29 -9.42 -1.87
CA GLY A 174 -2.77 -10.22 -2.97
C GLY A 174 -3.53 -10.12 -4.29
N GLU A 175 -4.60 -9.32 -4.36
CA GLU A 175 -5.38 -9.11 -5.57
C GLU A 175 -5.18 -7.67 -6.07
N ARG A 176 -5.00 -7.51 -7.38
CA ARG A 176 -4.81 -6.20 -8.01
C ARG A 176 -6.13 -5.45 -8.15
N TYR A 177 -6.09 -4.18 -7.78
CA TYR A 177 -7.24 -3.29 -7.87
C TYR A 177 -6.89 -1.97 -8.54
N VAL A 178 -7.87 -1.41 -9.23
CA VAL A 178 -7.86 -0.06 -9.78
C VAL A 178 -9.08 0.69 -9.28
N ARG A 179 -9.07 2.00 -9.40
CA ARG A 179 -10.24 2.82 -9.06
C ARG A 179 -11.36 2.57 -10.05
N SER A 180 -12.57 2.40 -9.55
CA SER A 180 -13.76 2.39 -10.38
C SER A 180 -14.11 3.83 -10.77
N GLU A 181 -14.26 4.12 -12.07
CA GLU A 181 -14.79 5.36 -12.67
C GLU A 181 -14.49 6.66 -11.90
N SER A 182 -13.21 6.97 -11.66
CA SER A 182 -12.79 8.19 -10.95
C SER A 182 -13.24 8.26 -9.47
N SER A 183 -13.61 7.13 -8.88
CA SER A 183 -13.93 7.03 -7.45
C SER A 183 -12.78 7.61 -6.61
N VAL A 184 -13.12 8.41 -5.62
CA VAL A 184 -12.17 8.96 -4.63
C VAL A 184 -12.59 8.51 -3.25
N PRO A 185 -11.66 8.40 -2.28
CA PRO A 185 -12.02 8.07 -0.91
C PRO A 185 -13.00 9.10 -0.34
N GLU A 186 -14.24 8.67 -0.11
CA GLU A 186 -15.28 9.48 0.52
C GLU A 186 -15.08 9.46 2.03
N GLN A 187 -15.05 10.63 2.62
CA GLN A 187 -14.78 10.83 4.04
C GLN A 187 -16.09 10.85 4.84
N GLN A 188 -16.15 10.03 5.88
CA GLN A 188 -17.21 10.06 6.87
C GLN A 188 -16.62 10.32 8.26
N VAL A 189 -17.18 11.26 9.00
CA VAL A 189 -16.79 11.57 10.39
C VAL A 189 -17.30 10.46 11.31
N VAL A 190 -16.43 9.92 12.14
CA VAL A 190 -16.81 8.88 13.13
C VAL A 190 -17.60 9.50 14.28
N LEU A 191 -17.09 10.62 14.80
CA LEU A 191 -17.72 11.37 15.90
C LEU A 191 -17.47 12.86 15.67
N GLU A 192 -18.50 13.68 15.85
CA GLU A 192 -18.38 15.12 15.74
C GLU A 192 -17.30 15.66 16.70
N GLY A 193 -16.38 16.47 16.14
CA GLY A 193 -15.24 16.99 16.89
C GLY A 193 -14.05 16.06 17.05
N SER A 194 -14.12 14.80 16.59
CA SER A 194 -12.97 13.91 16.52
C SER A 194 -12.22 14.07 15.19
N PRO A 195 -10.87 14.07 15.18
CA PRO A 195 -10.07 14.08 13.96
C PRO A 195 -9.94 12.68 13.31
N GLN A 196 -10.89 11.79 13.56
CA GLN A 196 -10.93 10.42 13.06
C GLN A 196 -12.03 10.26 12.02
N TYR A 197 -11.71 9.58 10.93
CA TYR A 197 -12.55 9.44 9.76
C TYR A 197 -12.59 8.01 9.27
N ILE A 198 -13.70 7.60 8.69
CA ILE A 198 -13.79 6.40 7.88
C ILE A 198 -13.79 6.84 6.42
N TYR A 199 -13.01 6.16 5.59
CA TYR A 199 -12.96 6.43 4.16
C TYR A 199 -13.51 5.23 3.40
N THR A 200 -14.37 5.50 2.43
CA THR A 200 -14.90 4.49 1.51
C THR A 200 -14.51 4.83 0.09
N VAL A 201 -14.13 3.84 -0.68
CA VAL A 201 -13.76 4.00 -2.09
C VAL A 201 -14.24 2.78 -2.88
N LYS A 202 -14.68 3.00 -4.10
CA LYS A 202 -15.04 1.94 -5.03
C LYS A 202 -13.84 1.53 -5.86
N LEU A 203 -13.56 0.24 -5.88
CA LEU A 203 -12.44 -0.37 -6.57
C LEU A 203 -12.95 -1.47 -7.48
N GLU A 204 -12.31 -1.58 -8.63
CA GLU A 204 -12.53 -2.63 -9.60
C GLU A 204 -11.35 -3.60 -9.58
N ARG A 205 -11.63 -4.89 -9.59
CA ARG A 205 -10.58 -5.90 -9.65
C ARG A 205 -9.98 -5.91 -11.06
N SER A 206 -8.68 -5.73 -11.15
CA SER A 206 -7.94 -5.83 -12.40
C SER A 206 -7.19 -7.15 -12.41
N PRO A 207 -7.58 -8.13 -13.25
CA PRO A 207 -6.83 -9.38 -13.33
C PRO A 207 -5.39 -9.11 -13.79
N TYR A 208 -4.46 -9.91 -13.31
CA TYR A 208 -3.08 -9.90 -13.77
C TYR A 208 -3.04 -10.25 -15.26
N GLU A 209 -2.48 -9.36 -16.08
CA GLU A 209 -1.91 -9.75 -17.35
C GLU A 209 -0.44 -10.10 -17.08
N GLU A 210 -0.09 -11.38 -17.19
CA GLU A 210 1.25 -11.90 -16.90
C GLU A 210 2.35 -11.29 -17.78
N GLU A 211 1.99 -10.57 -18.85
CA GLU A 211 2.94 -10.15 -19.88
C GLU A 211 3.80 -8.94 -19.54
N ASP A 212 3.39 -8.07 -18.61
CA ASP A 212 4.08 -6.78 -18.41
C ASP A 212 5.21 -6.80 -17.36
N TYR A 213 5.41 -7.90 -16.62
CA TYR A 213 6.38 -7.93 -15.54
C TYR A 213 7.38 -9.09 -15.58
N SER A 214 7.39 -9.89 -16.66
CA SER A 214 8.26 -11.07 -16.81
C SER A 214 9.76 -10.75 -16.86
N ASP A 215 10.13 -9.50 -17.16
CA ASP A 215 11.54 -9.10 -17.29
C ASP A 215 12.10 -8.36 -16.06
N SER A 216 11.36 -8.24 -14.97
CA SER A 216 11.86 -7.61 -13.75
C SER A 216 12.39 -8.68 -12.79
N PRO A 217 13.71 -8.82 -12.62
CA PRO A 217 14.30 -9.88 -11.78
C PRO A 217 13.96 -9.75 -10.29
N ASN A 218 13.23 -8.72 -9.87
CA ASN A 218 12.89 -8.43 -8.48
C ASN A 218 11.41 -8.64 -8.11
N LEU A 219 10.61 -9.24 -9.00
CA LEU A 219 9.23 -9.65 -8.67
C LEU A 219 9.14 -10.91 -7.78
N TRP A 220 10.26 -11.47 -7.42
CA TRP A 220 10.38 -12.57 -6.46
C TRP A 220 9.66 -12.31 -5.13
N PHE A 221 9.67 -11.06 -4.68
CA PHE A 221 9.06 -10.67 -3.41
C PHE A 221 7.53 -10.77 -3.39
N LEU A 222 6.90 -10.93 -4.55
CA LEU A 222 5.47 -11.15 -4.67
C LEU A 222 5.10 -12.64 -4.63
N ARG A 223 6.08 -13.53 -4.80
CA ARG A 223 5.89 -14.99 -4.78
C ARG A 223 6.30 -15.66 -3.47
N ASP A 224 7.10 -14.98 -2.65
CA ASP A 224 7.72 -15.59 -1.46
C ASP A 224 6.85 -15.59 -0.20
N ASP A 225 5.58 -15.24 -0.31
CA ASP A 225 4.68 -15.25 0.85
C ASP A 225 3.93 -16.59 1.05
N PHE A 226 4.37 -17.68 0.44
CA PHE A 226 3.97 -18.99 0.88
C PHE A 226 4.82 -19.40 2.09
N VAL A 227 4.28 -19.16 3.25
CA VAL A 227 4.85 -19.65 4.51
C VAL A 227 4.22 -21.01 4.80
N ASP A 228 5.03 -21.98 5.18
CA ASP A 228 4.52 -23.26 5.65
C ASP A 228 3.79 -23.07 7.00
N ALA A 229 3.16 -24.15 7.48
CA ALA A 229 2.45 -24.14 8.77
C ALA A 229 3.34 -23.81 9.99
N ASN A 230 4.66 -23.72 9.81
CA ASN A 230 5.66 -23.42 10.84
C ASN A 230 6.25 -22.01 10.68
N GLY A 231 5.80 -21.24 9.66
CA GLY A 231 6.25 -19.87 9.43
C GLY A 231 7.54 -19.74 8.62
N TYR A 232 7.98 -20.81 7.92
CA TYR A 232 9.11 -20.75 7.01
C TYR A 232 8.66 -20.36 5.61
N VAL A 233 9.39 -19.43 4.99
CA VAL A 233 9.16 -19.03 3.60
C VAL A 233 9.52 -20.21 2.69
N LEU A 234 8.55 -20.68 1.90
CA LEU A 234 8.78 -21.75 0.92
C LEU A 234 9.47 -21.14 -0.31
N THR A 235 10.65 -21.65 -0.63
CA THR A 235 11.38 -21.27 -1.84
C THR A 235 10.93 -22.11 -3.03
N ASN A 236 11.22 -21.67 -4.26
CA ASN A 236 10.88 -22.41 -5.48
C ASN A 236 11.52 -23.82 -5.54
N GLU A 237 12.54 -24.08 -4.73
CA GLU A 237 13.18 -25.41 -4.63
C GLU A 237 12.34 -26.40 -3.79
N ASP A 238 11.50 -25.86 -2.89
CA ASP A 238 10.61 -26.66 -2.03
C ASP A 238 9.30 -27.04 -2.74
N LEU A 239 9.01 -26.44 -3.90
CA LEU A 239 7.80 -26.64 -4.70
C LEU A 239 8.02 -27.54 -5.93
N SER A 240 9.09 -28.33 -5.97
CA SER A 240 9.28 -29.34 -7.03
C SER A 240 8.18 -30.40 -6.95
N TRP A 241 7.25 -30.34 -7.89
CA TRP A 241 6.28 -31.41 -8.13
C TRP A 241 7.05 -32.61 -8.68
N GLU A 242 7.12 -33.68 -7.91
CA GLU A 242 7.49 -34.98 -8.47
C GLU A 242 6.33 -35.47 -9.35
N ASP A 243 6.64 -35.70 -10.64
CA ASP A 243 5.75 -36.31 -11.63
C ASP A 243 5.39 -37.78 -11.28
#